data_2e4e652503b121c1c2cf289e82649876
#
_entry.id   2e4e652503b121c1c2cf289e82649876
#
_cell.length_a   1.000
_cell.length_b   1.000
_cell.length_c   1.000
_cell.angle_alpha   90.00
_cell.angle_beta   90.00
_cell.angle_gamma   90.00
#
_symmetry.space_group_name_H-M   'P 1'
#
loop_
_entity.id
_entity.type
_entity.pdbx_description
1 polymer ?
#
loop_
_entity_poly.entity_id
_entity_poly.type
_entity_poly.pdbx_seq_one_letter_code
_entity_poly.pdbx_strand_id
1 'polypeptide(L)'
;MKIQYFKGSFFHTPVHGQLEFVEEALLLVNEEGIIQSIVRPTDEMYADTLHAAKQTPDFVELAQGQYFLPGFIDLHVHAPQWPQAGVALDTPLNHWLDECTFPLEAKYEDVDFAKEVYQDLVAHLLAQGTTTVLYFATVHQAASLALAEICGQQGQRGLVGKVVMDLEEMNPSYYRDASAQSAIEETESFILAVKELGKDVKQGIYPVVTPRFVPSCSEEALRGLGDLVQKHHVHVQSHCSESQWAHDFVFERFGKRDTEVLRDFGLLSDKSVMAHCNFLNESDGEIYLETGTAVAHCPISNSYFANSVFPVKKFKEQGLEMGLGTDISGGFSPSLYDNIKQAVMSSRMLEDGVDTNRAFEERGVADSRISVIEAFSLATQGGGEALSLPIGVLKPGYAFDAQVIDINHPHNRISSFGIFEQPAEILQKILYLATKENIRQVWVQGNLVHQKQLGA
;
A
#
# COMPACT_ATOMS: atom_id res chain seq x y z
N MET A 1 30.19 12.51 6.88
CA MET A 1 28.82 11.97 6.78
C MET A 1 28.22 11.95 8.17
N LYS A 2 27.11 12.63 8.37
CA LYS A 2 26.37 12.57 9.64
C LYS A 2 25.66 11.23 9.74
N ILE A 3 25.80 10.53 10.87
CA ILE A 3 25.11 9.27 11.15
C ILE A 3 24.10 9.54 12.24
N GLN A 4 22.88 9.07 12.03
CA GLN A 4 21.84 8.99 13.05
C GLN A 4 21.82 7.55 13.59
N TYR A 5 21.68 7.41 14.91
CA TYR A 5 21.72 6.12 15.58
C TYR A 5 20.38 5.80 16.21
N PHE A 6 19.87 4.61 15.95
CA PHE A 6 18.65 4.06 16.53
C PHE A 6 19.00 2.78 17.28
N LYS A 7 18.68 2.70 18.57
CA LYS A 7 18.88 1.50 19.38
C LYS A 7 17.55 0.90 19.79
N GLY A 8 17.38 -0.37 19.56
CA GLY A 8 16.21 -1.12 20.02
C GLY A 8 16.08 -2.48 19.34
N SER A 9 15.09 -3.22 19.80
CA SER A 9 14.72 -4.49 19.19
C SER A 9 13.74 -4.25 18.04
N PHE A 10 13.81 -5.06 16.99
CA PHE A 10 12.91 -4.95 15.88
C PHE A 10 12.48 -6.29 15.29
N PHE A 11 11.32 -6.27 14.65
CA PHE A 11 10.77 -7.37 13.85
C PHE A 11 10.70 -6.96 12.40
N HIS A 12 11.11 -7.84 11.49
CA HIS A 12 10.88 -7.69 10.06
C HIS A 12 10.80 -9.05 9.37
N THR A 13 10.41 -9.04 8.10
CA THR A 13 10.37 -10.22 7.24
C THR A 13 11.24 -9.94 6.01
N PRO A 14 12.56 -10.19 6.08
CA PRO A 14 13.46 -9.94 4.94
C PRO A 14 13.19 -10.87 3.76
N VAL A 15 12.52 -11.99 4.00
CA VAL A 15 11.99 -12.93 3.02
C VAL A 15 10.53 -13.19 3.37
N HIS A 16 9.68 -13.30 2.36
CA HIS A 16 8.25 -13.53 2.55
C HIS A 16 7.97 -14.68 3.52
N GLY A 17 7.13 -14.42 4.53
CA GLY A 17 6.74 -15.40 5.53
C GLY A 17 7.83 -15.80 6.54
N GLN A 18 9.05 -15.28 6.43
CA GLN A 18 10.15 -15.58 7.35
C GLN A 18 10.41 -14.41 8.30
N LEU A 19 9.96 -14.59 9.56
CA LEU A 19 10.19 -13.61 10.61
C LEU A 19 11.65 -13.63 11.08
N GLU A 20 12.28 -12.47 11.07
CA GLU A 20 13.52 -12.19 11.80
C GLU A 20 13.23 -11.24 12.97
N PHE A 21 13.68 -11.61 14.16
CA PHE A 21 13.73 -10.75 15.34
C PHE A 21 15.18 -10.41 15.65
N VAL A 22 15.48 -9.12 15.73
CA VAL A 22 16.82 -8.63 16.07
C VAL A 22 16.73 -7.86 17.40
N GLU A 23 17.43 -8.37 18.40
CA GLU A 23 17.36 -7.85 19.77
C GLU A 23 18.41 -6.77 20.00
N GLU A 24 17.99 -5.64 20.61
CA GLU A 24 18.85 -4.56 21.13
C GLU A 24 19.96 -4.08 20.17
N ALA A 25 19.67 -4.09 18.86
CA ALA A 25 20.63 -3.68 17.85
C ALA A 25 20.74 -2.15 17.72
N LEU A 26 21.85 -1.72 17.14
CA LEU A 26 22.07 -0.35 16.69
C LEU A 26 21.91 -0.30 15.18
N LEU A 27 20.94 0.47 14.68
CA LEU A 27 20.80 0.79 13.27
C LEU A 27 21.50 2.13 13.03
N LEU A 28 22.43 2.14 12.10
CA LEU A 28 23.18 3.32 11.66
C LEU A 28 22.59 3.83 10.36
N VAL A 29 22.01 5.03 10.40
CA VAL A 29 21.31 5.63 9.27
C VAL A 29 22.07 6.87 8.82
N ASN A 30 22.35 6.98 7.53
CA ASN A 30 23.08 8.10 6.97
C ASN A 30 22.19 9.35 6.78
N GLU A 31 22.79 10.45 6.34
CA GLU A 31 22.08 11.72 6.09
C GLU A 31 21.00 11.61 4.99
N GLU A 32 21.12 10.61 4.10
CA GLU A 32 20.11 10.31 3.09
C GLU A 32 18.96 9.44 3.63
N GLY A 33 19.02 9.04 4.92
CA GLY A 33 18.00 8.21 5.55
C GLY A 33 18.08 6.73 5.17
N ILE A 34 19.23 6.28 4.69
CA ILE A 34 19.49 4.88 4.32
C ILE A 34 20.21 4.19 5.45
N ILE A 35 19.76 3.00 5.80
CA ILE A 35 20.43 2.13 6.77
C ILE A 35 21.77 1.71 6.18
N GLN A 36 22.87 2.09 6.82
CA GLN A 36 24.23 1.71 6.41
C GLN A 36 24.65 0.38 7.01
N SER A 37 24.36 0.17 8.28
CA SER A 37 24.71 -1.05 9.00
C SER A 37 23.77 -1.29 10.19
N ILE A 38 23.74 -2.54 10.61
CA ILE A 38 23.06 -2.98 11.83
C ILE A 38 24.13 -3.66 12.68
N VAL A 39 24.38 -3.11 13.87
CA VAL A 39 25.38 -3.63 14.82
C VAL A 39 24.63 -4.34 15.96
N ARG A 40 24.87 -5.63 16.10
CA ARG A 40 24.20 -6.49 17.09
C ARG A 40 25.00 -6.52 18.40
N PRO A 41 24.38 -6.81 19.56
CA PRO A 41 25.08 -6.92 20.84
C PRO A 41 26.25 -7.93 20.83
N THR A 42 26.21 -8.91 19.94
CA THR A 42 27.26 -9.94 19.75
C THR A 42 28.45 -9.48 18.93
N ASP A 43 28.36 -8.33 18.26
CA ASP A 43 29.40 -7.83 17.39
C ASP A 43 30.51 -7.12 18.20
N GLU A 44 31.75 -7.35 17.87
CA GLU A 44 32.91 -6.77 18.58
C GLU A 44 32.85 -5.23 18.66
N MET A 45 32.32 -4.58 17.64
CA MET A 45 32.20 -3.13 17.56
C MET A 45 31.01 -2.55 18.34
N TYR A 46 30.13 -3.37 18.93
CA TYR A 46 28.87 -2.90 19.54
C TYR A 46 29.09 -1.89 20.66
N ALA A 47 30.01 -2.19 21.60
CA ALA A 47 30.27 -1.32 22.75
C ALA A 47 30.79 0.06 22.34
N ASP A 48 31.72 0.10 21.40
CA ASP A 48 32.31 1.35 20.90
C ASP A 48 31.27 2.14 20.09
N THR A 49 30.48 1.47 19.26
CA THR A 49 29.40 2.10 18.47
C THR A 49 28.32 2.68 19.39
N LEU A 50 27.91 1.96 20.43
CA LEU A 50 26.94 2.45 21.41
C LEU A 50 27.47 3.66 22.20
N HIS A 51 28.76 3.62 22.56
CA HIS A 51 29.41 4.77 23.21
C HIS A 51 29.39 5.99 22.29
N ALA A 52 29.75 5.85 21.03
CA ALA A 52 29.70 6.93 20.05
C ALA A 52 28.26 7.44 19.84
N ALA A 53 27.28 6.55 19.71
CA ALA A 53 25.87 6.90 19.55
C ALA A 53 25.36 7.79 20.69
N LYS A 54 25.69 7.45 21.94
CA LYS A 54 25.29 8.23 23.14
C LYS A 54 25.87 9.64 23.21
N GLN A 55 26.90 9.94 22.42
CA GLN A 55 27.46 11.29 22.31
C GLN A 55 26.77 12.14 21.24
N THR A 56 25.86 11.57 20.44
CA THR A 56 25.13 12.31 19.40
C THR A 56 23.80 12.86 19.94
N PRO A 57 23.43 14.10 19.56
CA PRO A 57 22.19 14.70 20.05
C PRO A 57 20.93 14.01 19.49
N ASP A 58 21.05 13.33 18.32
CA ASP A 58 19.95 12.73 17.59
C ASP A 58 19.88 11.19 17.86
N PHE A 59 20.47 10.71 18.95
CA PHE A 59 20.41 9.30 19.35
C PHE A 59 19.01 8.94 19.85
N VAL A 60 18.42 7.92 19.23
CA VAL A 60 17.12 7.38 19.60
C VAL A 60 17.31 6.02 20.25
N GLU A 61 16.85 5.85 21.49
CA GLU A 61 16.88 4.58 22.22
C GLU A 61 15.45 4.21 22.63
N LEU A 62 15.00 3.02 22.23
CA LEU A 62 13.70 2.51 22.60
C LEU A 62 13.65 2.09 24.06
N ALA A 63 12.54 2.34 24.73
CA ALA A 63 12.27 1.84 26.06
C ALA A 63 11.88 0.35 26.03
N GLN A 64 11.95 -0.31 27.19
CA GLN A 64 11.50 -1.69 27.33
C GLN A 64 10.03 -1.84 26.93
N GLY A 65 9.75 -2.81 26.07
CA GLY A 65 8.42 -3.05 25.50
C GLY A 65 8.09 -2.18 24.28
N GLN A 66 9.09 -1.45 23.79
CA GLN A 66 8.99 -0.77 22.50
C GLN A 66 9.78 -1.53 21.43
N TYR A 67 9.24 -1.58 20.21
CA TYR A 67 9.83 -2.30 19.09
C TYR A 67 9.74 -1.46 17.83
N PHE A 68 10.78 -1.53 16.97
CA PHE A 68 10.64 -1.07 15.59
C PHE A 68 9.97 -2.17 14.76
N LEU A 69 9.03 -1.75 13.93
CA LEU A 69 8.55 -2.50 12.77
C LEU A 69 8.86 -1.68 11.51
N PRO A 70 9.06 -2.29 10.33
CA PRO A 70 9.08 -1.53 9.09
C PRO A 70 7.81 -0.68 8.95
N GLY A 71 7.94 0.49 8.33
CA GLY A 71 6.78 1.26 7.93
C GLY A 71 5.92 0.47 6.96
N PHE A 72 4.62 0.59 7.09
CA PHE A 72 3.67 -0.06 6.19
C PHE A 72 3.65 0.61 4.81
N ILE A 73 3.39 -0.21 3.81
CA ILE A 73 3.28 0.18 2.41
C ILE A 73 1.88 -0.19 1.94
N ASP A 74 1.08 0.82 1.61
CA ASP A 74 -0.28 0.66 1.12
C ASP A 74 -0.29 0.80 -0.40
N LEU A 75 -0.57 -0.30 -1.10
CA LEU A 75 -0.50 -0.37 -2.55
C LEU A 75 -1.78 0.12 -3.26
N HIS A 76 -2.81 0.52 -2.52
CA HIS A 76 -4.06 0.93 -3.16
C HIS A 76 -4.90 1.81 -2.22
N VAL A 77 -4.96 3.11 -2.52
CA VAL A 77 -5.72 4.10 -1.77
C VAL A 77 -6.38 5.09 -2.72
N HIS A 78 -7.70 5.27 -2.59
CA HIS A 78 -8.45 6.32 -3.26
C HIS A 78 -8.51 7.58 -2.40
N ALA A 79 -7.53 8.46 -2.55
CA ALA A 79 -7.42 9.65 -1.71
C ALA A 79 -8.69 10.55 -1.69
N PRO A 80 -9.38 10.79 -2.83
CA PRO A 80 -10.57 11.63 -2.85
C PRO A 80 -11.79 11.00 -2.18
N GLN A 81 -11.76 9.70 -1.88
CA GLN A 81 -12.88 9.02 -1.24
C GLN A 81 -12.83 9.10 0.31
N TRP A 82 -11.79 9.70 0.89
CA TRP A 82 -11.64 9.79 2.34
C TRP A 82 -12.87 10.33 3.08
N PRO A 83 -13.59 11.39 2.59
CA PRO A 83 -14.79 11.87 3.28
C PRO A 83 -15.96 10.90 3.34
N GLN A 84 -15.98 9.87 2.48
CA GLN A 84 -17.04 8.84 2.49
C GLN A 84 -16.65 7.55 3.22
N ALA A 85 -15.52 7.54 3.95
CA ALA A 85 -15.05 6.37 4.66
C ALA A 85 -16.14 5.79 5.58
N GLY A 86 -16.48 4.51 5.39
CA GLY A 86 -17.54 3.83 6.15
C GLY A 86 -18.97 4.11 5.68
N VAL A 87 -19.18 4.82 4.57
CA VAL A 87 -20.53 5.17 4.07
C VAL A 87 -20.93 4.20 2.95
N ALA A 88 -22.14 3.63 3.09
CA ALA A 88 -22.84 2.83 2.07
C ALA A 88 -22.06 1.60 1.56
N LEU A 89 -21.23 1.00 2.38
CA LEU A 89 -20.39 -0.16 2.01
C LEU A 89 -21.20 -1.47 1.85
N ASP A 90 -22.46 -1.48 2.18
CA ASP A 90 -23.41 -2.58 1.96
C ASP A 90 -24.20 -2.43 0.65
N THR A 91 -23.83 -1.46 -0.19
CA THR A 91 -24.41 -1.20 -1.50
C THR A 91 -23.57 -1.88 -2.60
N PRO A 92 -24.15 -2.45 -3.67
CA PRO A 92 -23.40 -2.97 -4.81
C PRO A 92 -22.46 -1.94 -5.43
N LEU A 93 -21.27 -2.36 -5.88
CA LEU A 93 -20.19 -1.49 -6.32
C LEU A 93 -20.63 -0.43 -7.36
N ASN A 94 -21.38 -0.82 -8.39
CA ASN A 94 -21.85 0.11 -9.43
C ASN A 94 -22.78 1.21 -8.86
N HIS A 95 -23.70 0.87 -7.95
CA HIS A 95 -24.55 1.85 -7.27
C HIS A 95 -23.74 2.75 -6.33
N TRP A 96 -22.79 2.17 -5.60
CA TRP A 96 -21.91 2.93 -4.72
C TRP A 96 -21.04 3.94 -5.47
N LEU A 97 -20.54 3.57 -6.67
CA LEU A 97 -19.80 4.48 -7.53
C LEU A 97 -20.68 5.66 -7.98
N ASP A 98 -21.89 5.38 -8.49
CA ASP A 98 -22.78 6.39 -9.07
C ASP A 98 -23.39 7.32 -8.02
N GLU A 99 -23.80 6.78 -6.89
CA GLU A 99 -24.55 7.53 -5.87
C GLU A 99 -23.67 8.26 -4.86
N CYS A 100 -22.50 7.71 -4.54
CA CYS A 100 -21.60 8.24 -3.51
C CYS A 100 -20.28 8.74 -4.09
N THR A 101 -19.57 7.91 -4.85
CA THR A 101 -18.17 8.13 -5.20
C THR A 101 -17.99 9.21 -6.25
N PHE A 102 -18.61 9.08 -7.41
CA PHE A 102 -18.44 10.07 -8.49
C PHE A 102 -18.92 11.48 -8.11
N PRO A 103 -20.08 11.64 -7.41
CA PRO A 103 -20.48 12.96 -6.91
C PRO A 103 -19.51 13.58 -5.90
N LEU A 104 -18.84 12.76 -5.08
CA LEU A 104 -17.80 13.24 -4.15
C LEU A 104 -16.53 13.60 -4.91
N GLU A 105 -16.02 12.70 -5.75
CA GLU A 105 -14.77 12.91 -6.49
C GLU A 105 -14.84 14.13 -7.42
N ALA A 106 -16.00 14.46 -7.98
CA ALA A 106 -16.22 15.66 -8.79
C ALA A 106 -15.97 16.97 -8.02
N LYS A 107 -16.14 16.99 -6.68
CA LYS A 107 -15.90 18.18 -5.85
C LYS A 107 -14.43 18.59 -5.79
N TYR A 108 -13.52 17.73 -6.18
CA TYR A 108 -12.08 17.97 -6.20
C TYR A 108 -11.63 18.87 -7.36
N GLU A 109 -12.57 19.35 -8.20
CA GLU A 109 -12.34 20.52 -9.05
C GLU A 109 -11.98 21.75 -8.21
N ASP A 110 -12.52 21.84 -6.98
CA ASP A 110 -12.11 22.79 -5.97
C ASP A 110 -10.82 22.30 -5.28
N VAL A 111 -9.70 22.93 -5.63
CA VAL A 111 -8.37 22.57 -5.11
C VAL A 111 -8.22 22.87 -3.61
N ASP A 112 -8.92 23.84 -3.06
CA ASP A 112 -8.85 24.15 -1.63
C ASP A 112 -9.56 23.05 -0.82
N PHE A 113 -10.71 22.57 -1.29
CA PHE A 113 -11.36 21.37 -0.74
C PHE A 113 -10.45 20.14 -0.84
N ALA A 114 -9.81 19.92 -2.00
CA ALA A 114 -8.87 18.82 -2.19
C ALA A 114 -7.73 18.88 -1.16
N LYS A 115 -7.13 20.04 -0.95
CA LYS A 115 -6.04 20.23 0.02
C LYS A 115 -6.46 19.92 1.45
N GLU A 116 -7.64 20.38 1.87
CA GLU A 116 -8.18 20.11 3.20
C GLU A 116 -8.28 18.61 3.46
N VAL A 117 -8.91 17.89 2.53
CA VAL A 117 -9.12 16.43 2.66
C VAL A 117 -7.79 15.66 2.61
N TYR A 118 -6.90 16.00 1.68
CA TYR A 118 -5.64 15.29 1.52
C TYR A 118 -4.68 15.52 2.68
N GLN A 119 -4.68 16.71 3.29
CA GLN A 119 -3.89 16.97 4.49
C GLN A 119 -4.31 16.09 5.66
N ASP A 120 -5.62 15.92 5.86
CA ASP A 120 -6.15 15.04 6.91
C ASP A 120 -5.84 13.57 6.64
N LEU A 121 -6.08 13.10 5.40
CA LEU A 121 -5.82 11.72 5.01
C LEU A 121 -4.35 11.33 5.20
N VAL A 122 -3.42 12.13 4.67
CA VAL A 122 -1.97 11.82 4.73
C VAL A 122 -1.49 11.80 6.17
N ALA A 123 -1.92 12.79 6.99
CA ALA A 123 -1.60 12.82 8.43
C ALA A 123 -2.17 11.59 9.15
N HIS A 124 -3.39 11.18 8.80
CA HIS A 124 -4.04 10.01 9.39
C HIS A 124 -3.32 8.70 9.05
N LEU A 125 -2.94 8.50 7.78
CA LEU A 125 -2.20 7.30 7.35
C LEU A 125 -0.80 7.23 7.98
N LEU A 126 -0.08 8.36 8.07
CA LEU A 126 1.20 8.43 8.78
C LEU A 126 1.04 8.05 10.27
N ALA A 127 0.00 8.54 10.95
CA ALA A 127 -0.29 8.21 12.34
C ALA A 127 -0.65 6.73 12.54
N GLN A 128 -1.00 6.01 11.47
CA GLN A 128 -1.26 4.57 11.44
C GLN A 128 -0.05 3.72 11.03
N GLY A 129 1.13 4.34 10.86
CA GLY A 129 2.37 3.65 10.50
C GLY A 129 2.54 3.43 9.00
N THR A 130 1.68 4.00 8.14
CA THR A 130 1.76 3.86 6.69
C THR A 130 2.70 4.91 6.12
N THR A 131 3.91 4.49 5.77
CA THR A 131 5.01 5.36 5.34
C THR A 131 5.06 5.59 3.83
N THR A 132 4.52 4.66 3.06
CA THR A 132 4.48 4.71 1.59
C THR A 132 3.08 4.35 1.10
N VAL A 133 2.58 5.10 0.13
CA VAL A 133 1.23 4.89 -0.42
C VAL A 133 1.21 5.06 -1.92
N LEU A 134 0.51 4.15 -2.60
CA LEU A 134 0.17 4.23 -4.00
C LEU A 134 -1.27 4.76 -4.12
N TYR A 135 -1.40 6.00 -4.58
CA TYR A 135 -2.64 6.78 -4.58
C TYR A 135 -3.32 6.85 -5.93
N PHE A 136 -4.58 6.49 -5.98
CA PHE A 136 -5.53 7.03 -6.95
C PHE A 136 -5.97 8.41 -6.47
N ALA A 137 -5.75 9.46 -7.30
CA ALA A 137 -6.30 10.79 -7.05
C ALA A 137 -7.61 10.98 -7.85
N THR A 138 -7.80 12.09 -8.54
CA THR A 138 -9.00 12.38 -9.34
C THR A 138 -8.65 12.58 -10.81
N VAL A 139 -9.65 12.84 -11.65
CA VAL A 139 -9.45 13.31 -13.03
C VAL A 139 -8.88 14.74 -13.07
N HIS A 140 -9.03 15.52 -11.99
CA HIS A 140 -8.58 16.91 -11.91
C HIS A 140 -7.07 16.98 -11.65
N GLN A 141 -6.31 17.43 -12.64
CA GLN A 141 -4.84 17.49 -12.57
C GLN A 141 -4.34 18.34 -11.37
N ALA A 142 -4.95 19.49 -11.14
CA ALA A 142 -4.51 20.41 -10.06
C ALA A 142 -4.68 19.80 -8.66
N ALA A 143 -5.80 19.11 -8.42
CA ALA A 143 -6.03 18.39 -7.17
C ALA A 143 -5.06 17.19 -7.01
N SER A 144 -4.80 16.46 -8.10
CA SER A 144 -3.85 15.35 -8.08
C SER A 144 -2.42 15.82 -7.78
N LEU A 145 -2.02 16.97 -8.31
CA LEU A 145 -0.72 17.59 -8.00
C LEU A 145 -0.66 18.05 -6.54
N ALA A 146 -1.73 18.65 -6.01
CA ALA A 146 -1.81 19.05 -4.61
C ALA A 146 -1.61 17.86 -3.65
N LEU A 147 -2.11 16.66 -3.98
CA LEU A 147 -1.84 15.43 -3.20
C LEU A 147 -0.34 15.11 -3.17
N ALA A 148 0.33 15.16 -4.32
CA ALA A 148 1.77 14.92 -4.42
C ALA A 148 2.57 15.92 -3.57
N GLU A 149 2.21 17.20 -3.61
CA GLU A 149 2.81 18.25 -2.79
C GLU A 149 2.62 18.00 -1.30
N ILE A 150 1.41 17.61 -0.87
CA ILE A 150 1.06 17.34 0.53
C ILE A 150 1.84 16.13 1.06
N CYS A 151 1.96 15.05 0.27
CA CYS A 151 2.81 13.91 0.64
C CYS A 151 4.25 14.37 0.88
N GLY A 152 4.81 15.19 -0.03
CA GLY A 152 6.16 15.73 0.11
C GLY A 152 6.32 16.58 1.38
N GLN A 153 5.38 17.48 1.65
CA GLN A 153 5.39 18.38 2.81
C GLN A 153 5.24 17.66 4.15
N GLN A 154 4.39 16.62 4.21
CA GLN A 154 4.17 15.84 5.42
C GLN A 154 5.21 14.73 5.63
N GLY A 155 6.10 14.52 4.66
CA GLY A 155 7.18 13.55 4.75
C GLY A 155 6.76 12.11 4.42
N GLN A 156 5.57 11.87 3.85
CA GLN A 156 5.16 10.56 3.35
C GLN A 156 5.77 10.30 1.97
N ARG A 157 6.19 9.06 1.70
CA ARG A 157 6.52 8.65 0.32
C ARG A 157 5.22 8.42 -0.45
N GLY A 158 4.99 9.22 -1.49
CA GLY A 158 3.77 9.18 -2.30
C GLY A 158 4.04 8.74 -3.73
N LEU A 159 3.32 7.75 -4.21
CA LEU A 159 3.21 7.42 -5.62
C LEU A 159 1.81 7.86 -6.04
N VAL A 160 1.68 8.92 -6.83
CA VAL A 160 0.40 9.60 -7.07
C VAL A 160 0.02 9.53 -8.54
N GLY A 161 -1.22 9.12 -8.79
CA GLY A 161 -1.78 9.03 -10.14
C GLY A 161 -2.98 9.94 -10.36
N LYS A 162 -2.90 10.80 -11.41
CA LYS A 162 -4.09 11.43 -11.99
C LYS A 162 -4.91 10.33 -12.68
N VAL A 163 -6.17 10.18 -12.28
CA VAL A 163 -7.08 9.19 -12.86
C VAL A 163 -7.46 9.60 -14.28
N VAL A 164 -7.51 8.61 -15.18
CA VAL A 164 -8.06 8.75 -16.53
C VAL A 164 -9.33 7.91 -16.66
N MET A 165 -10.40 8.57 -17.11
CA MET A 165 -11.70 7.96 -17.39
C MET A 165 -12.45 8.82 -18.42
N ASP A 166 -12.38 8.45 -19.70
CA ASP A 166 -12.90 9.25 -20.83
C ASP A 166 -14.07 8.60 -21.58
N LEU A 167 -14.39 7.32 -21.32
CA LEU A 167 -15.44 6.60 -22.06
C LEU A 167 -16.82 7.12 -21.65
N GLU A 168 -17.53 7.76 -22.59
CA GLU A 168 -18.80 8.46 -22.34
C GLU A 168 -19.90 7.57 -21.76
N GLU A 169 -20.01 6.36 -22.29
CA GLU A 169 -21.07 5.42 -21.93
C GLU A 169 -20.94 4.88 -20.49
N MET A 170 -19.73 4.99 -19.92
CA MET A 170 -19.39 4.39 -18.63
C MET A 170 -19.12 5.41 -17.52
N ASN A 171 -19.06 6.70 -17.88
CA ASN A 171 -18.68 7.74 -16.91
C ASN A 171 -19.68 8.91 -16.95
N PRO A 172 -20.05 9.46 -15.80
CA PRO A 172 -20.96 10.60 -15.75
C PRO A 172 -20.34 11.84 -16.41
N SER A 173 -21.17 12.61 -17.12
CA SER A 173 -20.69 13.79 -17.87
C SER A 173 -20.05 14.88 -16.99
N TYR A 174 -20.36 14.90 -15.71
CA TYR A 174 -19.82 15.86 -14.73
C TYR A 174 -18.51 15.40 -14.10
N TYR A 175 -18.07 14.15 -14.31
CA TYR A 175 -16.84 13.62 -13.75
C TYR A 175 -16.21 12.61 -14.70
N ARG A 176 -15.56 13.13 -15.74
CA ARG A 176 -14.76 12.39 -16.72
C ARG A 176 -13.81 13.32 -17.46
N ASP A 177 -12.78 12.77 -18.09
CA ASP A 177 -11.95 13.52 -19.04
C ASP A 177 -12.79 13.95 -20.26
N ALA A 178 -12.49 15.11 -20.81
CA ALA A 178 -13.24 15.68 -21.93
C ALA A 178 -13.02 14.89 -23.24
N SER A 179 -11.86 14.26 -23.38
CA SER A 179 -11.49 13.39 -24.49
C SER A 179 -10.26 12.55 -24.15
N ALA A 180 -9.98 11.49 -24.90
CA ALA A 180 -8.75 10.73 -24.80
C ALA A 180 -7.50 11.62 -24.96
N GLN A 181 -7.52 12.51 -25.95
CA GLN A 181 -6.41 13.42 -26.22
C GLN A 181 -6.11 14.32 -25.03
N SER A 182 -7.14 14.97 -24.44
CA SER A 182 -6.93 15.82 -23.25
C SER A 182 -6.43 15.02 -22.04
N ALA A 183 -6.98 13.82 -21.82
CA ALA A 183 -6.55 12.92 -20.75
C ALA A 183 -5.06 12.54 -20.86
N ILE A 184 -4.59 12.24 -22.08
CA ILE A 184 -3.17 11.90 -22.34
C ILE A 184 -2.28 13.12 -22.11
N GLU A 185 -2.63 14.29 -22.66
CA GLU A 185 -1.86 15.52 -22.52
C GLU A 185 -1.75 15.98 -21.05
N GLU A 186 -2.86 15.95 -20.32
CA GLU A 186 -2.88 16.28 -18.88
C GLU A 186 -2.09 15.27 -18.06
N THR A 187 -2.18 13.97 -18.38
CA THR A 187 -1.38 12.93 -17.71
C THR A 187 0.10 13.15 -17.96
N GLU A 188 0.53 13.49 -19.17
CA GLU A 188 1.93 13.79 -19.44
C GLU A 188 2.39 15.05 -18.68
N SER A 189 1.60 16.11 -18.70
CA SER A 189 1.87 17.33 -17.94
C SER A 189 2.00 17.04 -16.44
N PHE A 190 1.12 16.20 -15.87
CA PHE A 190 1.17 15.75 -14.49
C PHE A 190 2.45 14.97 -14.19
N ILE A 191 2.83 14.01 -15.05
CA ILE A 191 4.08 13.25 -14.91
C ILE A 191 5.29 14.17 -14.80
N LEU A 192 5.38 15.16 -15.69
CA LEU A 192 6.49 16.12 -15.71
C LEU A 192 6.52 16.99 -14.45
N ALA A 193 5.36 17.48 -14.00
CA ALA A 193 5.24 18.29 -12.80
C ALA A 193 5.64 17.54 -11.53
N VAL A 194 5.17 16.28 -11.38
CA VAL A 194 5.52 15.45 -10.22
C VAL A 194 7.00 15.04 -10.23
N LYS A 195 7.57 14.77 -11.40
CA LYS A 195 9.02 14.52 -11.53
C LYS A 195 9.86 15.73 -11.11
N GLU A 196 9.41 16.94 -11.44
CA GLU A 196 10.09 18.16 -11.01
C GLU A 196 9.98 18.35 -9.49
N LEU A 197 8.79 18.20 -8.93
CA LEU A 197 8.54 18.24 -7.49
C LEU A 197 9.41 17.23 -6.73
N GLY A 198 9.49 16.01 -7.24
CA GLY A 198 10.21 14.90 -6.58
C GLY A 198 11.72 15.08 -6.48
N LYS A 199 12.34 16.00 -7.25
CA LYS A 199 13.80 16.23 -7.21
C LYS A 199 14.31 16.64 -5.83
N ASP A 200 13.51 17.43 -5.11
CA ASP A 200 13.89 18.00 -3.81
C ASP A 200 13.24 17.26 -2.63
N VAL A 201 12.53 16.17 -2.89
CA VAL A 201 11.82 15.38 -1.86
C VAL A 201 12.62 14.11 -1.56
N LYS A 202 13.31 14.09 -0.44
CA LYS A 202 14.23 13.04 -0.02
C LYS A 202 13.60 11.65 0.04
N GLN A 203 12.39 11.54 0.59
CA GLN A 203 11.66 10.26 0.70
C GLN A 203 11.09 9.77 -0.63
N GLY A 204 11.03 10.62 -1.65
CA GLY A 204 10.51 10.31 -2.97
C GLY A 204 9.02 10.61 -3.14
N ILE A 205 8.72 11.30 -4.25
CA ILE A 205 7.37 11.49 -4.81
C ILE A 205 7.43 11.06 -6.26
N TYR A 206 6.54 10.18 -6.67
CA TYR A 206 6.58 9.53 -7.98
C TYR A 206 5.25 9.69 -8.71
N PRO A 207 5.26 10.03 -10.02
CA PRO A 207 4.06 10.03 -10.84
C PRO A 207 3.68 8.61 -11.25
N VAL A 208 2.36 8.36 -11.34
CA VAL A 208 1.80 7.07 -11.72
C VAL A 208 0.79 7.26 -12.86
N VAL A 209 0.92 6.51 -13.93
CA VAL A 209 -0.10 6.43 -14.99
C VAL A 209 -1.27 5.60 -14.46
N THR A 210 -2.47 6.19 -14.49
CA THR A 210 -3.62 5.63 -13.77
C THR A 210 -4.89 5.61 -14.63
N PRO A 211 -5.02 4.69 -15.60
CA PRO A 211 -6.36 4.36 -16.11
C PRO A 211 -7.18 3.81 -14.94
N ARG A 212 -8.37 4.38 -14.67
CA ARG A 212 -9.16 3.94 -13.50
C ARG A 212 -9.39 2.43 -13.55
N PHE A 213 -9.91 1.94 -14.66
CA PHE A 213 -10.00 0.54 -15.03
C PHE A 213 -10.37 0.46 -16.53
N VAL A 214 -10.20 -0.69 -17.17
CA VAL A 214 -10.47 -0.85 -18.60
C VAL A 214 -11.89 -0.42 -19.01
N PRO A 215 -12.97 -0.72 -18.24
CA PRO A 215 -14.31 -0.27 -18.57
C PRO A 215 -14.50 1.24 -18.68
N SER A 216 -13.75 2.05 -17.94
CA SER A 216 -13.91 3.52 -17.92
C SER A 216 -13.10 4.27 -18.99
N CYS A 217 -12.22 3.57 -19.71
CA CYS A 217 -11.30 4.19 -20.66
C CYS A 217 -11.59 3.79 -22.10
N SER A 218 -11.45 4.74 -23.03
CA SER A 218 -11.44 4.44 -24.45
C SER A 218 -10.14 3.70 -24.86
N GLU A 219 -10.17 3.01 -26.02
CA GLU A 219 -8.96 2.37 -26.55
C GLU A 219 -7.87 3.40 -26.89
N GLU A 220 -8.27 4.58 -27.34
CA GLU A 220 -7.35 5.69 -27.65
C GLU A 220 -6.64 6.15 -26.36
N ALA A 221 -7.37 6.34 -25.26
CA ALA A 221 -6.79 6.69 -23.96
C ALA A 221 -5.85 5.60 -23.44
N LEU A 222 -6.28 4.33 -23.45
CA LEU A 222 -5.45 3.21 -23.00
C LEU A 222 -4.14 3.11 -23.79
N ARG A 223 -4.19 3.26 -25.12
CA ARG A 223 -3.00 3.24 -25.97
C ARG A 223 -2.08 4.41 -25.69
N GLY A 224 -2.61 5.63 -25.61
CA GLY A 224 -1.81 6.82 -25.30
C GLY A 224 -1.16 6.76 -23.92
N LEU A 225 -1.86 6.20 -22.93
CA LEU A 225 -1.28 5.96 -21.59
C LEU A 225 -0.13 4.95 -21.64
N GLY A 226 -0.26 3.86 -22.42
CA GLY A 226 0.83 2.91 -22.65
C GLY A 226 2.06 3.56 -23.30
N ASP A 227 1.83 4.45 -24.30
CA ASP A 227 2.91 5.22 -24.91
C ASP A 227 3.63 6.14 -23.89
N LEU A 228 2.88 6.76 -22.97
CA LEU A 228 3.46 7.56 -21.88
C LEU A 228 4.29 6.70 -20.91
N VAL A 229 3.84 5.50 -20.59
CA VAL A 229 4.60 4.56 -19.75
C VAL A 229 5.95 4.24 -20.39
N GLN A 230 5.96 3.89 -21.67
CA GLN A 230 7.18 3.61 -22.41
C GLN A 230 8.11 4.83 -22.49
N LYS A 231 7.54 6.02 -22.74
CA LYS A 231 8.28 7.28 -22.87
C LYS A 231 8.94 7.72 -21.56
N HIS A 232 8.21 7.60 -20.46
CA HIS A 232 8.61 8.20 -19.18
C HIS A 232 9.14 7.21 -18.16
N HIS A 233 8.99 5.89 -18.37
CA HIS A 233 9.40 4.81 -17.46
C HIS A 233 8.88 5.00 -16.02
N VAL A 234 7.59 5.31 -15.91
CA VAL A 234 6.89 5.57 -14.65
C VAL A 234 6.07 4.37 -14.19
N HIS A 235 5.63 4.40 -12.94
CA HIS A 235 4.72 3.41 -12.40
C HIS A 235 3.36 3.46 -13.09
N VAL A 236 2.66 2.34 -13.04
CA VAL A 236 1.28 2.18 -13.53
C VAL A 236 0.44 1.56 -12.44
N GLN A 237 -0.80 2.00 -12.32
CA GLN A 237 -1.81 1.34 -11.50
C GLN A 237 -3.16 1.32 -12.22
N SER A 238 -3.95 0.30 -11.96
CA SER A 238 -5.34 0.18 -12.41
C SER A 238 -6.08 -0.83 -11.54
N HIS A 239 -7.41 -0.85 -11.60
CA HIS A 239 -8.18 -1.99 -11.13
C HIS A 239 -8.18 -3.07 -12.20
N CYS A 240 -8.03 -4.32 -11.82
CA CYS A 240 -8.00 -5.46 -12.73
C CYS A 240 -8.88 -6.58 -12.17
N SER A 241 -9.88 -7.01 -12.94
CA SER A 241 -10.72 -8.16 -12.61
C SER A 241 -11.24 -8.13 -11.15
N GLU A 242 -11.74 -6.97 -10.71
CA GLU A 242 -12.21 -6.76 -9.34
C GLU A 242 -13.52 -7.50 -9.07
N SER A 243 -14.54 -7.22 -9.89
CA SER A 243 -15.88 -7.80 -9.77
C SER A 243 -16.26 -8.57 -11.04
N GLN A 244 -17.25 -9.46 -10.91
CA GLN A 244 -17.76 -10.22 -12.05
C GLN A 244 -18.23 -9.29 -13.17
N TRP A 245 -18.94 -8.21 -12.81
CA TRP A 245 -19.42 -7.23 -13.79
C TRP A 245 -18.27 -6.59 -14.58
N ALA A 246 -17.22 -6.11 -13.92
CA ALA A 246 -16.10 -5.47 -14.60
C ALA A 246 -15.36 -6.46 -15.51
N HIS A 247 -15.14 -7.69 -15.03
CA HIS A 247 -14.49 -8.76 -15.78
C HIS A 247 -15.28 -9.14 -17.03
N ASP A 248 -16.59 -9.33 -16.91
CA ASP A 248 -17.48 -9.69 -18.04
C ASP A 248 -17.55 -8.57 -19.08
N PHE A 249 -17.62 -7.30 -18.63
CA PHE A 249 -17.62 -6.13 -19.51
C PHE A 249 -16.37 -6.09 -20.41
N VAL A 250 -15.20 -6.34 -19.85
CA VAL A 250 -13.94 -6.35 -20.63
C VAL A 250 -13.95 -7.49 -21.63
N PHE A 251 -14.40 -8.67 -21.21
CA PHE A 251 -14.49 -9.82 -22.10
C PHE A 251 -15.50 -9.61 -23.25
N GLU A 252 -16.66 -9.03 -22.96
CA GLU A 252 -17.67 -8.69 -24.00
C GLU A 252 -17.14 -7.65 -25.00
N ARG A 253 -16.38 -6.65 -24.51
CA ARG A 253 -15.86 -5.58 -25.35
C ARG A 253 -14.68 -5.99 -26.23
N PHE A 254 -13.75 -6.79 -25.69
CA PHE A 254 -12.48 -7.09 -26.34
C PHE A 254 -12.31 -8.57 -26.76
N GLY A 255 -13.16 -9.47 -26.28
CA GLY A 255 -12.97 -10.91 -26.42
C GLY A 255 -11.74 -11.45 -25.70
N LYS A 256 -11.23 -10.69 -24.73
CA LYS A 256 -10.00 -10.92 -23.95
C LYS A 256 -10.24 -10.62 -22.48
N ARG A 257 -9.36 -11.17 -21.62
CA ARG A 257 -9.37 -10.87 -20.20
C ARG A 257 -8.69 -9.52 -19.90
N ASP A 258 -8.98 -8.92 -18.73
CA ASP A 258 -8.38 -7.64 -18.32
C ASP A 258 -6.85 -7.62 -18.46
N THR A 259 -6.19 -8.64 -17.98
CA THR A 259 -4.74 -8.79 -18.02
C THR A 259 -4.19 -8.73 -19.44
N GLU A 260 -4.86 -9.45 -20.39
CA GLU A 260 -4.46 -9.44 -21.79
C GLU A 260 -4.65 -8.06 -22.43
N VAL A 261 -5.75 -7.39 -22.09
CA VAL A 261 -6.05 -6.04 -22.60
C VAL A 261 -5.02 -5.03 -22.07
N LEU A 262 -4.73 -5.04 -20.77
CA LEU A 262 -3.74 -4.14 -20.17
C LEU A 262 -2.34 -4.37 -20.76
N ARG A 263 -1.94 -5.64 -20.96
CA ARG A 263 -0.68 -5.98 -21.65
C ARG A 263 -0.64 -5.44 -23.08
N ASP A 264 -1.70 -5.66 -23.85
CA ASP A 264 -1.75 -5.30 -25.26
C ASP A 264 -1.73 -3.78 -25.50
N PHE A 265 -2.15 -2.99 -24.48
CA PHE A 265 -1.99 -1.53 -24.47
C PHE A 265 -0.67 -1.06 -23.85
N GLY A 266 0.24 -1.96 -23.42
CA GLY A 266 1.54 -1.59 -22.87
C GLY A 266 1.51 -1.03 -21.44
N LEU A 267 0.48 -1.41 -20.67
CA LEU A 267 0.25 -0.94 -19.29
C LEU A 267 0.80 -1.90 -18.22
N LEU A 268 1.35 -3.06 -18.62
CA LEU A 268 1.99 -4.01 -17.72
C LEU A 268 3.51 -3.96 -17.84
N SER A 269 4.18 -3.84 -16.70
CA SER A 269 5.65 -3.79 -16.57
C SER A 269 6.07 -4.12 -15.13
N ASP A 270 7.36 -4.17 -14.86
CA ASP A 270 7.97 -4.30 -13.52
C ASP A 270 7.72 -3.11 -12.58
N LYS A 271 6.98 -2.10 -13.04
CA LYS A 271 6.51 -0.94 -12.25
C LYS A 271 4.98 -0.84 -12.23
N SER A 272 4.29 -1.90 -12.64
CA SER A 272 2.84 -1.91 -12.67
C SER A 272 2.26 -2.65 -11.47
N VAL A 273 1.27 -2.05 -10.82
CA VAL A 273 0.54 -2.62 -9.68
C VAL A 273 -0.95 -2.64 -10.03
N MET A 274 -1.54 -3.83 -10.08
CA MET A 274 -2.96 -4.01 -10.40
C MET A 274 -3.73 -4.37 -9.15
N ALA A 275 -4.78 -3.61 -8.85
CA ALA A 275 -5.59 -3.81 -7.67
C ALA A 275 -6.60 -4.95 -7.83
N HIS A 276 -6.90 -5.63 -6.73
CA HIS A 276 -7.87 -6.71 -6.55
C HIS A 276 -7.49 -8.03 -7.20
N CYS A 277 -7.52 -8.13 -8.51
CA CYS A 277 -7.14 -9.32 -9.28
C CYS A 277 -7.93 -10.60 -8.92
N ASN A 278 -9.17 -10.45 -8.47
CA ASN A 278 -9.97 -11.54 -7.87
C ASN A 278 -10.25 -12.69 -8.86
N PHE A 279 -10.27 -12.41 -10.15
CA PHE A 279 -10.62 -13.37 -11.19
C PHE A 279 -9.42 -13.80 -12.04
N LEU A 280 -8.18 -13.61 -11.56
CA LEU A 280 -7.00 -14.11 -12.27
C LEU A 280 -7.03 -15.63 -12.40
N ASN A 281 -6.66 -16.13 -13.58
CA ASN A 281 -6.41 -17.53 -13.85
C ASN A 281 -4.90 -17.81 -14.05
N GLU A 282 -4.53 -19.03 -14.43
CA GLU A 282 -3.13 -19.42 -14.64
C GLU A 282 -2.47 -18.58 -15.75
N SER A 283 -3.17 -18.36 -16.87
CA SER A 283 -2.59 -17.59 -17.99
C SER A 283 -2.41 -16.10 -17.64
N ASP A 284 -3.27 -15.54 -16.80
CA ASP A 284 -3.07 -14.17 -16.27
C ASP A 284 -1.82 -14.13 -15.37
N GLY A 285 -1.64 -15.13 -14.51
CA GLY A 285 -0.46 -15.28 -13.66
C GLY A 285 0.84 -15.37 -14.46
N GLU A 286 0.85 -16.13 -15.57
CA GLU A 286 1.98 -16.21 -16.48
C GLU A 286 2.34 -14.83 -17.07
N ILE A 287 1.34 -14.05 -17.50
CA ILE A 287 1.54 -12.69 -18.02
C ILE A 287 2.14 -11.77 -16.93
N TYR A 288 1.67 -11.86 -15.68
CA TYR A 288 2.22 -11.06 -14.59
C TYR A 288 3.67 -11.42 -14.29
N LEU A 289 4.01 -12.71 -14.30
CA LEU A 289 5.41 -13.15 -14.15
C LEU A 289 6.31 -12.67 -15.28
N GLU A 290 5.83 -12.76 -16.54
CA GLU A 290 6.59 -12.31 -17.71
C GLU A 290 6.84 -10.80 -17.71
N THR A 291 5.87 -10.01 -17.23
CA THR A 291 5.95 -8.55 -17.23
C THR A 291 6.54 -7.98 -15.95
N GLY A 292 6.65 -8.76 -14.88
CA GLY A 292 7.03 -8.29 -13.55
C GLY A 292 5.92 -7.49 -12.84
N THR A 293 4.68 -7.59 -13.32
CA THR A 293 3.55 -6.85 -12.75
C THR A 293 3.16 -7.39 -11.38
N ALA A 294 2.93 -6.48 -10.43
CA ALA A 294 2.54 -6.82 -9.06
C ALA A 294 1.04 -6.70 -8.81
N VAL A 295 0.57 -7.33 -7.74
CA VAL A 295 -0.83 -7.31 -7.28
C VAL A 295 -0.95 -6.50 -5.99
N ALA A 296 -1.91 -5.57 -5.91
CA ALA A 296 -2.38 -4.99 -4.67
C ALA A 296 -3.58 -5.81 -4.16
N HIS A 297 -3.34 -6.65 -3.15
CA HIS A 297 -4.39 -7.43 -2.51
C HIS A 297 -5.18 -6.57 -1.53
N CYS A 298 -6.49 -6.38 -1.78
CA CYS A 298 -7.38 -5.53 -1.00
C CYS A 298 -8.41 -6.39 -0.24
N PRO A 299 -8.02 -7.10 0.83
CA PRO A 299 -8.84 -8.16 1.41
C PRO A 299 -10.15 -7.68 2.02
N ILE A 300 -10.24 -6.42 2.48
CA ILE A 300 -11.45 -5.86 3.06
C ILE A 300 -12.48 -5.61 1.95
N SER A 301 -12.16 -4.80 0.95
CA SER A 301 -13.11 -4.46 -0.12
C SER A 301 -13.47 -5.66 -0.99
N ASN A 302 -12.52 -6.55 -1.26
CA ASN A 302 -12.80 -7.80 -1.98
C ASN A 302 -13.90 -8.63 -1.32
N SER A 303 -13.99 -8.59 0.02
CA SER A 303 -14.95 -9.40 0.78
C SER A 303 -16.39 -8.97 0.57
N TYR A 304 -16.68 -7.70 0.33
CA TYR A 304 -18.07 -7.22 0.19
C TYR A 304 -18.40 -6.67 -1.20
N PHE A 305 -17.49 -6.06 -1.94
CA PHE A 305 -17.79 -5.61 -3.31
C PHE A 305 -17.70 -6.73 -4.34
N ALA A 306 -16.70 -7.62 -4.24
CA ALA A 306 -16.55 -8.73 -5.15
C ALA A 306 -17.14 -10.04 -4.61
N ASN A 307 -17.37 -10.15 -3.30
CA ASN A 307 -17.65 -11.41 -2.61
C ASN A 307 -16.64 -12.51 -2.99
N SER A 308 -15.37 -12.11 -3.12
CA SER A 308 -14.30 -12.95 -3.60
C SER A 308 -13.08 -12.87 -2.69
N VAL A 309 -12.25 -13.88 -2.74
CA VAL A 309 -10.97 -13.91 -2.04
C VAL A 309 -9.88 -14.20 -3.05
N PHE A 310 -8.95 -13.25 -3.20
CA PHE A 310 -7.77 -13.45 -4.03
C PHE A 310 -6.90 -14.56 -3.43
N PRO A 311 -6.50 -15.60 -4.20
CA PRO A 311 -5.76 -16.75 -3.70
C PRO A 311 -4.26 -16.43 -3.55
N VAL A 312 -3.93 -15.63 -2.53
CA VAL A 312 -2.58 -15.10 -2.24
C VAL A 312 -1.52 -16.18 -2.29
N LYS A 313 -1.72 -17.28 -1.52
CA LYS A 313 -0.71 -18.34 -1.39
C LYS A 313 -0.35 -18.95 -2.73
N LYS A 314 -1.37 -19.31 -3.52
CA LYS A 314 -1.20 -19.91 -4.85
C LYS A 314 -0.30 -19.06 -5.75
N PHE A 315 -0.63 -17.77 -5.91
CA PHE A 315 0.12 -16.89 -6.80
C PHE A 315 1.48 -16.48 -6.22
N LYS A 316 1.60 -16.34 -4.89
CA LYS A 316 2.90 -16.07 -4.26
C LYS A 316 3.89 -17.22 -4.44
N GLU A 317 3.42 -18.47 -4.33
CA GLU A 317 4.23 -19.67 -4.58
C GLU A 317 4.65 -19.81 -6.06
N GLN A 318 3.88 -19.27 -6.98
CA GLN A 318 4.26 -19.14 -8.39
C GLN A 318 5.28 -18.03 -8.64
N GLY A 319 5.54 -17.16 -7.67
CA GLY A 319 6.52 -16.08 -7.75
C GLY A 319 5.96 -14.70 -8.06
N LEU A 320 4.62 -14.50 -8.06
CA LEU A 320 4.04 -13.18 -8.29
C LEU A 320 4.42 -12.23 -7.15
N GLU A 321 4.82 -11.03 -7.52
CA GLU A 321 4.99 -9.94 -6.57
C GLU A 321 3.62 -9.40 -6.13
N MET A 322 3.49 -9.14 -4.84
CA MET A 322 2.25 -8.61 -4.29
C MET A 322 2.45 -7.98 -2.91
N GLY A 323 1.59 -7.02 -2.60
CA GLY A 323 1.46 -6.43 -1.27
C GLY A 323 0.00 -6.18 -0.90
N LEU A 324 -0.24 -5.57 0.27
CA LEU A 324 -1.59 -5.20 0.70
C LEU A 324 -1.97 -3.81 0.21
N GLY A 325 -3.26 -3.61 -0.04
CA GLY A 325 -3.92 -2.33 -0.22
C GLY A 325 -5.11 -2.20 0.72
N THR A 326 -5.31 -1.02 1.32
CA THR A 326 -6.50 -0.77 2.13
C THR A 326 -7.73 -0.56 1.30
N ASP A 327 -7.53 -0.03 0.10
CA ASP A 327 -8.62 0.42 -0.77
C ASP A 327 -9.55 1.41 -0.05
N ILE A 328 -8.98 2.28 0.81
CA ILE A 328 -9.77 3.33 1.45
C ILE A 328 -10.25 4.32 0.37
N SER A 329 -11.58 4.57 0.22
CA SER A 329 -12.65 4.18 1.12
C SER A 329 -13.58 3.06 0.60
N GLY A 330 -13.21 2.30 -0.41
CA GLY A 330 -13.85 1.01 -0.70
C GLY A 330 -13.56 -0.01 0.39
N GLY A 331 -12.43 0.05 1.08
CA GLY A 331 -12.18 -0.60 2.37
C GLY A 331 -12.63 0.29 3.53
N PHE A 332 -13.20 -0.26 4.60
CA PHE A 332 -13.68 0.52 5.74
C PHE A 332 -12.58 1.03 6.67
N SER A 333 -11.40 0.45 6.61
CA SER A 333 -10.29 0.77 7.53
C SER A 333 -9.06 1.28 6.81
N PRO A 334 -8.52 2.46 7.21
CA PRO A 334 -7.25 2.96 6.70
C PRO A 334 -6.03 2.28 7.33
N SER A 335 -6.24 1.28 8.18
CA SER A 335 -5.19 0.59 8.92
C SER A 335 -4.78 -0.71 8.23
N LEU A 336 -3.50 -0.81 7.87
CA LEU A 336 -2.96 -2.08 7.39
C LEU A 336 -2.95 -3.19 8.46
N TYR A 337 -3.01 -2.86 9.74
CA TYR A 337 -3.27 -3.88 10.77
C TYR A 337 -4.60 -4.60 10.58
N ASP A 338 -5.65 -3.89 10.15
CA ASP A 338 -6.94 -4.51 9.89
C ASP A 338 -6.92 -5.32 8.59
N ASN A 339 -6.22 -4.84 7.57
CA ASN A 339 -6.05 -5.57 6.31
C ASN A 339 -5.22 -6.85 6.50
N ILE A 340 -4.17 -6.84 7.34
CA ILE A 340 -3.43 -8.05 7.75
C ILE A 340 -4.38 -9.09 8.36
N LYS A 341 -5.24 -8.68 9.30
CA LYS A 341 -6.23 -9.56 9.96
C LYS A 341 -7.22 -10.12 8.94
N GLN A 342 -7.74 -9.26 8.06
CA GLN A 342 -8.72 -9.65 7.05
C GLN A 342 -8.11 -10.62 6.03
N ALA A 343 -6.87 -10.38 5.56
CA ALA A 343 -6.19 -11.28 4.64
C ALA A 343 -6.09 -12.71 5.22
N VAL A 344 -5.70 -12.83 6.49
CA VAL A 344 -5.65 -14.12 7.19
C VAL A 344 -7.04 -14.76 7.28
N MET A 345 -8.07 -14.01 7.70
CA MET A 345 -9.43 -14.53 7.86
C MET A 345 -10.02 -14.97 6.52
N SER A 346 -9.88 -14.14 5.47
CA SER A 346 -10.39 -14.45 4.13
C SER A 346 -9.71 -15.67 3.53
N SER A 347 -8.40 -15.84 3.69
CA SER A 347 -7.66 -17.00 3.20
C SER A 347 -8.14 -18.32 3.86
N ARG A 348 -8.50 -18.26 5.15
CA ARG A 348 -9.08 -19.41 5.87
C ARG A 348 -10.49 -19.73 5.39
N MET A 349 -11.30 -18.69 5.14
CA MET A 349 -12.64 -18.87 4.58
C MET A 349 -12.58 -19.48 3.16
N LEU A 350 -11.59 -19.08 2.37
CA LEU A 350 -11.35 -19.68 1.06
C LEU A 350 -10.98 -21.15 1.17
N GLU A 351 -10.07 -21.50 2.08
CA GLU A 351 -9.62 -22.91 2.24
C GLU A 351 -10.72 -23.83 2.78
N ASP A 352 -11.40 -23.40 3.84
CA ASP A 352 -12.41 -24.24 4.50
C ASP A 352 -13.77 -24.21 3.77
N GLY A 353 -14.02 -23.15 2.98
CA GLY A 353 -15.34 -22.86 2.43
C GLY A 353 -16.37 -22.51 3.52
N VAL A 354 -17.50 -21.94 3.13
CA VAL A 354 -18.50 -21.42 4.06
C VAL A 354 -19.84 -22.15 4.03
N ASP A 355 -20.11 -22.94 2.99
CA ASP A 355 -21.38 -23.69 2.86
C ASP A 355 -21.33 -25.00 3.63
N THR A 356 -21.90 -24.98 4.85
CA THR A 356 -21.96 -26.16 5.73
C THR A 356 -22.89 -27.28 5.24
N ASN A 357 -23.68 -27.06 4.18
CA ASN A 357 -24.50 -28.09 3.56
C ASN A 357 -23.70 -28.99 2.61
N ARG A 358 -22.48 -28.58 2.26
CA ARG A 358 -21.55 -29.40 1.45
C ARG A 358 -20.60 -30.18 2.34
N ALA A 359 -20.10 -31.30 1.86
CA ALA A 359 -19.04 -32.03 2.54
C ALA A 359 -17.79 -31.16 2.67
N PHE A 360 -17.02 -31.32 3.76
CA PHE A 360 -15.86 -30.48 4.05
C PHE A 360 -14.88 -30.43 2.89
N GLU A 361 -14.63 -31.59 2.26
CA GLU A 361 -13.70 -31.78 1.14
C GLU A 361 -14.16 -31.12 -0.17
N GLU A 362 -15.42 -30.68 -0.22
CA GLU A 362 -16.05 -30.08 -1.42
C GLU A 362 -16.33 -28.59 -1.28
N ARG A 363 -16.09 -27.97 -0.10
CA ARG A 363 -16.54 -26.62 0.19
C ARG A 363 -15.55 -25.51 -0.12
N GLY A 364 -14.27 -25.79 -0.12
CA GLY A 364 -13.23 -24.78 -0.17
C GLY A 364 -12.18 -25.06 -1.24
N VAL A 365 -11.14 -24.26 -1.22
CA VAL A 365 -9.97 -24.38 -2.08
C VAL A 365 -8.78 -24.75 -1.21
N ALA A 366 -8.36 -26.00 -1.31
CA ALA A 366 -7.25 -26.51 -0.49
C ALA A 366 -5.98 -25.66 -0.66
N ASP A 367 -5.20 -25.58 0.42
CA ASP A 367 -3.89 -24.92 0.44
C ASP A 367 -3.94 -23.41 0.13
N SER A 368 -4.98 -22.74 0.66
CA SER A 368 -5.19 -21.30 0.45
C SER A 368 -4.80 -20.43 1.65
N ARG A 369 -4.62 -21.02 2.84
CA ARG A 369 -4.36 -20.27 4.09
C ARG A 369 -3.00 -19.59 4.06
N ILE A 370 -2.98 -18.34 4.52
CA ILE A 370 -1.76 -17.63 4.86
C ILE A 370 -1.70 -17.40 6.38
N SER A 371 -0.48 -17.33 6.90
CA SER A 371 -0.21 -16.95 8.28
C SER A 371 -0.24 -15.42 8.47
N VAL A 372 -0.33 -14.97 9.72
CA VAL A 372 -0.25 -13.53 10.02
C VAL A 372 1.14 -12.96 9.70
N ILE A 373 2.20 -13.78 9.71
CA ILE A 373 3.55 -13.37 9.32
C ILE A 373 3.64 -13.18 7.81
N GLU A 374 3.02 -14.05 7.00
CA GLU A 374 2.93 -13.84 5.55
C GLU A 374 2.12 -12.57 5.24
N ALA A 375 1.00 -12.35 5.92
CA ALA A 375 0.21 -11.12 5.74
C ALA A 375 0.98 -9.85 6.17
N PHE A 376 1.81 -9.91 7.22
CA PHE A 376 2.72 -8.84 7.61
C PHE A 376 3.80 -8.60 6.55
N SER A 377 4.34 -9.66 5.94
CA SER A 377 5.28 -9.53 4.82
C SER A 377 4.65 -8.77 3.65
N LEU A 378 3.38 -9.03 3.32
CA LEU A 378 2.67 -8.31 2.26
C LEU A 378 2.50 -6.82 2.57
N ALA A 379 2.29 -6.45 3.85
CA ALA A 379 2.14 -5.05 4.28
C ALA A 379 3.48 -4.29 4.33
N THR A 380 4.60 -4.97 4.21
CA THR A 380 5.97 -4.42 4.38
C THR A 380 6.85 -4.78 3.18
N GLN A 381 7.64 -5.85 3.26
CA GLN A 381 8.57 -6.29 2.24
C GLN A 381 7.90 -6.48 0.87
N GLY A 382 6.75 -7.14 0.82
CA GLY A 382 6.01 -7.37 -0.44
C GLY A 382 5.57 -6.08 -1.12
N GLY A 383 5.16 -5.07 -0.32
CA GLY A 383 4.84 -3.74 -0.85
C GLY A 383 6.07 -3.04 -1.45
N GLY A 384 7.24 -3.17 -0.82
CA GLY A 384 8.50 -2.63 -1.34
C GLY A 384 8.92 -3.28 -2.66
N GLU A 385 8.83 -4.61 -2.74
CA GLU A 385 9.10 -5.37 -3.97
C GLU A 385 8.13 -4.97 -5.09
N ALA A 386 6.83 -4.95 -4.82
CA ALA A 386 5.80 -4.56 -5.78
C ALA A 386 6.00 -3.16 -6.39
N LEU A 387 6.63 -2.25 -5.64
CA LEU A 387 6.96 -0.90 -6.11
C LEU A 387 8.38 -0.80 -6.70
N SER A 388 9.17 -1.88 -6.69
CA SER A 388 10.59 -1.87 -7.10
C SER A 388 11.40 -0.81 -6.33
N LEU A 389 11.12 -0.64 -5.01
CA LEU A 389 11.78 0.34 -4.14
C LEU A 389 12.49 -0.36 -2.97
N PRO A 390 13.66 0.14 -2.51
CA PRO A 390 14.40 -0.42 -1.37
C PRO A 390 13.80 0.02 -0.03
N ILE A 391 12.58 -0.43 0.26
CA ILE A 391 11.77 -0.10 1.44
C ILE A 391 11.08 -1.34 2.01
N GLY A 392 10.45 -1.24 3.17
CA GLY A 392 9.65 -2.31 3.78
C GLY A 392 10.45 -3.36 4.55
N VAL A 393 11.79 -3.24 4.59
CA VAL A 393 12.68 -4.11 5.35
C VAL A 393 13.75 -3.29 6.05
N LEU A 394 14.02 -3.58 7.33
CA LEU A 394 15.10 -2.91 8.07
C LEU A 394 16.43 -3.65 7.82
N LYS A 395 17.11 -3.30 6.73
CA LYS A 395 18.43 -3.87 6.36
C LYS A 395 19.33 -2.85 5.67
N PRO A 396 20.66 -3.07 5.64
CA PRO A 396 21.58 -2.19 4.93
C PRO A 396 21.21 -1.98 3.46
N GLY A 397 21.30 -0.72 2.99
CA GLY A 397 20.92 -0.30 1.64
C GLY A 397 19.44 0.08 1.48
N TYR A 398 18.60 -0.14 2.49
CA TYR A 398 17.18 0.21 2.50
C TYR A 398 16.93 1.51 3.25
N ALA A 399 15.86 2.21 2.89
CA ALA A 399 15.40 3.38 3.62
C ALA A 399 15.02 3.01 5.07
N PHE A 400 15.37 3.89 6.02
CA PHE A 400 14.86 3.76 7.38
C PHE A 400 13.44 4.32 7.44
N ASP A 401 12.49 3.47 7.04
CA ASP A 401 11.06 3.66 7.20
C ASP A 401 10.61 2.74 8.33
N ALA A 402 10.19 3.30 9.45
CA ALA A 402 9.89 2.53 10.65
C ALA A 402 8.74 3.11 11.45
N GLN A 403 8.00 2.24 12.13
CA GLN A 403 7.07 2.60 13.19
C GLN A 403 7.57 2.05 14.53
N VAL A 404 7.45 2.84 15.59
CA VAL A 404 7.75 2.43 16.96
C VAL A 404 6.46 2.03 17.65
N ILE A 405 6.35 0.76 18.01
CA ILE A 405 5.20 0.20 18.71
C ILE A 405 5.51 0.05 20.20
N ASP A 406 4.63 0.57 21.06
CA ASP A 406 4.69 0.46 22.51
C ASP A 406 3.61 -0.49 23.03
N ILE A 407 3.99 -1.70 23.44
CA ILE A 407 3.06 -2.68 24.01
C ILE A 407 2.59 -2.32 25.43
N ASN A 408 3.26 -1.38 26.08
CA ASN A 408 2.95 -0.92 27.44
C ASN A 408 2.11 0.37 27.46
N HIS A 409 1.60 0.83 26.28
CA HIS A 409 0.83 2.07 26.22
C HIS A 409 -0.39 2.02 27.14
N PRO A 410 -0.62 3.04 28.02
CA PRO A 410 -1.64 2.98 29.08
C PRO A 410 -3.07 2.82 28.54
N HIS A 411 -3.37 3.37 27.36
CA HIS A 411 -4.71 3.26 26.73
C HIS A 411 -4.92 1.97 25.94
N ASN A 412 -3.87 1.25 25.60
CA ASN A 412 -3.96 -0.07 24.95
C ASN A 412 -2.75 -0.93 25.30
N ARG A 413 -2.76 -1.51 26.50
CA ARG A 413 -1.67 -2.39 26.96
C ARG A 413 -1.83 -3.79 26.39
N ILE A 414 -0.81 -4.25 25.65
CA ILE A 414 -0.72 -5.61 25.13
C ILE A 414 0.02 -6.49 26.15
N SER A 415 -0.73 -7.08 27.09
CA SER A 415 -0.16 -7.83 28.21
C SER A 415 0.09 -9.29 27.86
N SER A 416 1.19 -9.85 28.35
CA SER A 416 1.55 -11.27 28.21
C SER A 416 1.36 -12.07 29.49
N PHE A 417 1.39 -11.42 30.65
CA PHE A 417 1.32 -12.04 31.97
C PHE A 417 2.40 -13.12 32.19
N GLY A 418 3.57 -12.99 31.53
CA GLY A 418 4.64 -13.99 31.56
C GLY A 418 4.40 -15.23 30.72
N ILE A 419 3.38 -15.20 29.84
CA ILE A 419 2.98 -16.30 28.95
C ILE A 419 2.98 -15.82 27.51
N PHE A 420 3.39 -16.67 26.56
CA PHE A 420 3.46 -16.31 25.14
C PHE A 420 4.33 -15.07 24.89
N GLU A 421 5.60 -15.15 25.32
CA GLU A 421 6.59 -14.06 25.24
C GLU A 421 7.73 -14.37 24.24
N GLN A 422 7.62 -15.46 23.46
CA GLN A 422 8.57 -15.66 22.38
C GLN A 422 8.40 -14.56 21.32
N PRO A 423 9.46 -14.16 20.61
CA PRO A 423 9.41 -13.07 19.64
C PRO A 423 8.25 -13.18 18.63
N ALA A 424 8.01 -14.37 18.09
CA ALA A 424 6.90 -14.59 17.18
C ALA A 424 5.53 -14.38 17.82
N GLU A 425 5.37 -14.73 19.10
CA GLU A 425 4.13 -14.55 19.85
C GLU A 425 3.89 -13.08 20.18
N ILE A 426 4.94 -12.33 20.51
CA ILE A 426 4.89 -10.88 20.75
C ILE A 426 4.46 -10.18 19.46
N LEU A 427 5.08 -10.50 18.32
CA LEU A 427 4.67 -9.91 17.05
C LEU A 427 3.22 -10.24 16.68
N GLN A 428 2.78 -11.50 16.87
CA GLN A 428 1.38 -11.86 16.63
C GLN A 428 0.42 -11.03 17.49
N LYS A 429 0.73 -10.85 18.79
CA LYS A 429 -0.06 -9.98 19.67
C LYS A 429 -0.09 -8.53 19.16
N ILE A 430 1.04 -8.00 18.73
CA ILE A 430 1.10 -6.65 18.13
C ILE A 430 0.18 -6.59 16.91
N LEU A 431 0.33 -7.50 15.95
CA LEU A 431 -0.43 -7.49 14.71
C LEU A 431 -1.95 -7.62 14.91
N TYR A 432 -2.38 -8.39 15.91
CA TYR A 432 -3.81 -8.56 16.20
C TYR A 432 -4.39 -7.51 17.13
N LEU A 433 -3.62 -6.97 18.08
CA LEU A 433 -4.15 -6.18 19.20
C LEU A 433 -3.71 -4.72 19.19
N ALA A 434 -2.65 -4.35 18.47
CA ALA A 434 -2.22 -2.97 18.40
C ALA A 434 -3.27 -2.09 17.69
N THR A 435 -3.38 -0.87 18.17
CA THR A 435 -4.17 0.21 17.60
C THR A 435 -3.27 1.42 17.38
N LYS A 436 -3.79 2.50 16.80
CA LYS A 436 -3.06 3.77 16.70
C LYS A 436 -2.51 4.28 18.03
N GLU A 437 -3.07 3.83 19.16
CA GLU A 437 -2.59 4.20 20.50
C GLU A 437 -1.18 3.67 20.76
N ASN A 438 -0.86 2.49 20.22
CA ASN A 438 0.44 1.85 20.41
C ASN A 438 1.55 2.44 19.51
N ILE A 439 1.19 3.16 18.45
CA ILE A 439 2.15 3.77 17.52
C ILE A 439 2.69 5.06 18.14
N ARG A 440 3.93 5.02 18.60
CA ARG A 440 4.58 6.15 19.29
C ARG A 440 5.23 7.12 18.34
N GLN A 441 5.90 6.60 17.34
CA GLN A 441 6.66 7.37 16.36
C GLN A 441 6.56 6.68 15.00
N VAL A 442 6.61 7.48 13.94
CA VAL A 442 6.74 7.00 12.56
C VAL A 442 7.87 7.78 11.89
N TRP A 443 8.74 7.05 11.25
CA TRP A 443 9.92 7.55 10.56
C TRP A 443 9.83 7.20 9.08
N VAL A 444 10.14 8.15 8.21
CA VAL A 444 10.21 7.96 6.75
C VAL A 444 11.55 8.51 6.26
N GLN A 445 12.32 7.70 5.60
CA GLN A 445 13.64 8.08 5.09
C GLN A 445 14.51 8.72 6.19
N GLY A 446 14.47 8.17 7.41
CA GLY A 446 15.21 8.67 8.57
C GLY A 446 14.66 9.97 9.18
N ASN A 447 13.56 10.53 8.70
CA ASN A 447 12.92 11.70 9.27
C ASN A 447 11.73 11.29 10.15
N LEU A 448 11.60 11.91 11.32
CA LEU A 448 10.44 11.73 12.19
C LEU A 448 9.25 12.50 11.60
N VAL A 449 8.23 11.77 11.15
CA VAL A 449 7.05 12.34 10.48
C VAL A 449 5.80 12.32 11.35
N HIS A 450 5.76 11.43 12.34
CA HIS A 450 4.70 11.40 13.34
C HIS A 450 5.26 11.06 14.72
N GLN A 451 4.80 11.79 15.73
CA GLN A 451 5.10 11.52 17.13
C GLN A 451 3.88 11.77 18.00
N LYS A 452 3.46 10.73 18.71
CA LYS A 452 2.36 10.86 19.67
C LYS A 452 2.87 11.53 20.94
N GLN A 453 2.24 12.65 21.33
CA GLN A 453 2.54 13.32 22.59
C GLN A 453 2.06 12.47 23.78
N LEU A 454 2.91 12.36 24.81
CA LEU A 454 2.53 11.75 26.09
C LEU A 454 1.59 12.71 26.81
N GLY A 455 0.31 12.35 26.98
CA GLY A 455 -0.62 13.09 27.83
C GLY A 455 -1.70 13.93 27.10
N ALA A 456 -2.00 13.64 25.84
CA ALA A 456 -3.20 14.14 25.19
C ALA A 456 -4.37 13.18 25.31
#